data_c373f4c9e44b04a5231bf2295039c8aa
#
_entry.id   c373f4c9e44b04a5231bf2295039c8aa
#
_cell.length_a   1.000
_cell.length_b   1.000
_cell.length_c   1.000
_cell.angle_alpha   90.00
_cell.angle_beta   90.00
_cell.angle_gamma   90.00
#
_symmetry.space_group_name_H-M   'P 1'
#
loop_
_entity.id
_entity.type
_entity.pdbx_description
1 polymer ?
#
loop_
_entity_poly.entity_id
_entity_poly.type
_entity_poly.pdbx_seq_one_letter_code
_entity_poly.pdbx_strand_id
1 'polypeptide(L)'
;MFKFFISSDAATEQTERFTRLNAHVPDLVRSVGVDVQGLDVQAMQQMNLISAECLFTPAAFAQALSHVSLWGNVAQHQTAAHVFAGNAVLCANFEAESTRILASLPQDWDFVLWGNTPGATLQLDILPDLALFTGAVQPPYSARGAAALSEMDVTSLAFPLMSTQSVCGYAISPSGADKLIKACLPLTSTTVPAANPHEGGAPAQTLEQLMSLHYSTIKAYACVPPLCMADAAVPAL
;
A
#
# COMPACT_ATOMS: atom_id res chain seq x y z
N MET A 1 -2.07 7.21 15.91
CA MET A 1 -1.49 6.96 14.58
C MET A 1 -1.93 8.07 13.64
N PHE A 2 -1.04 8.50 12.75
CA PHE A 2 -1.43 9.42 11.66
C PHE A 2 -2.24 8.67 10.61
N LYS A 3 -3.08 9.40 9.86
CA LYS A 3 -3.84 8.86 8.73
C LYS A 3 -3.66 9.75 7.52
N PHE A 4 -3.03 9.22 6.48
CA PHE A 4 -2.76 9.96 5.26
C PHE A 4 -3.43 9.29 4.05
N PHE A 5 -3.90 10.11 3.12
CA PHE A 5 -4.18 9.63 1.77
C PHE A 5 -3.36 10.42 0.76
N ILE A 6 -2.79 9.73 -0.22
CA ILE A 6 -1.95 10.32 -1.25
C ILE A 6 -2.83 10.72 -2.43
N SER A 7 -2.74 11.98 -2.85
CA SER A 7 -3.45 12.50 -4.01
C SER A 7 -2.60 13.57 -4.70
N SER A 8 -2.58 13.60 -6.03
CA SER A 8 -1.91 14.67 -6.78
C SER A 8 -2.66 16.00 -6.66
N ASP A 9 -2.00 17.13 -6.86
CA ASP A 9 -2.65 18.45 -6.85
C ASP A 9 -3.72 18.61 -7.92
N ALA A 10 -3.53 17.95 -9.08
CA ALA A 10 -4.46 18.00 -10.19
C ALA A 10 -5.74 17.15 -9.98
N ALA A 11 -5.76 16.27 -8.99
CA ALA A 11 -6.85 15.29 -8.80
C ALA A 11 -7.95 15.79 -7.85
N THR A 12 -8.52 16.98 -8.10
CA THR A 12 -9.56 17.59 -7.23
C THR A 12 -10.79 16.69 -7.10
N GLU A 13 -11.32 16.17 -8.20
CA GLU A 13 -12.50 15.30 -8.20
C GLU A 13 -12.23 13.99 -7.44
N GLN A 14 -11.05 13.41 -7.62
CA GLN A 14 -10.62 12.22 -6.88
C GLN A 14 -10.56 12.51 -5.37
N THR A 15 -9.97 13.63 -4.98
CA THR A 15 -9.87 14.06 -3.59
C THR A 15 -11.24 14.28 -2.95
N GLU A 16 -12.16 14.96 -3.64
CA GLU A 16 -13.54 15.17 -3.19
C GLU A 16 -14.29 13.85 -3.03
N ARG A 17 -14.12 12.94 -4.00
CA ARG A 17 -14.73 11.61 -3.94
C ARG A 17 -14.17 10.79 -2.78
N PHE A 18 -12.84 10.76 -2.59
CA PHE A 18 -12.21 10.09 -1.46
C PHE A 18 -12.76 10.61 -0.13
N THR A 19 -12.78 11.94 0.05
CA THR A 19 -13.25 12.59 1.28
C THR A 19 -14.71 12.26 1.55
N ARG A 20 -15.56 12.26 0.52
CA ARG A 20 -16.98 11.94 0.66
C ARG A 20 -17.23 10.49 1.06
N LEU A 21 -16.54 9.53 0.40
CA LEU A 21 -16.72 8.10 0.66
C LEU A 21 -16.16 7.67 2.02
N ASN A 22 -15.14 8.37 2.51
CA ASN A 22 -14.45 8.05 3.76
C ASN A 22 -14.73 9.06 4.88
N ALA A 23 -15.82 9.85 4.78
CA ALA A 23 -16.18 10.89 5.76
C ALA A 23 -16.43 10.33 7.18
N HIS A 24 -16.67 9.04 7.31
CA HIS A 24 -16.84 8.34 8.59
C HIS A 24 -15.51 8.06 9.32
N VAL A 25 -14.37 8.23 8.64
CA VAL A 25 -13.04 8.07 9.24
C VAL A 25 -12.47 9.45 9.57
N PRO A 26 -12.33 9.80 10.86
CA PRO A 26 -11.85 11.12 11.28
C PRO A 26 -10.34 11.28 11.03
N ASP A 27 -9.89 12.52 10.99
CA ASP A 27 -8.46 12.91 10.95
C ASP A 27 -7.69 12.35 9.74
N LEU A 28 -8.36 12.09 8.63
CA LEU A 28 -7.72 11.79 7.36
C LEU A 28 -7.10 13.06 6.78
N VAL A 29 -5.77 13.06 6.66
CA VAL A 29 -4.99 14.19 6.14
C VAL A 29 -4.52 13.88 4.72
N ARG A 30 -4.79 14.82 3.81
CA ARG A 30 -4.24 14.74 2.45
C ARG A 30 -2.74 14.93 2.48
N SER A 31 -2.02 13.98 1.92
CA SER A 31 -0.61 14.13 1.54
C SER A 31 -0.55 14.44 0.05
N VAL A 32 -0.06 15.62 -0.29
CA VAL A 32 0.17 15.97 -1.70
C VAL A 32 1.27 15.09 -2.24
N GLY A 33 0.97 14.32 -3.28
CA GLY A 33 1.94 13.48 -3.97
C GLY A 33 3.03 14.30 -4.66
N VAL A 34 4.16 13.67 -4.92
CA VAL A 34 5.25 14.28 -5.69
C VAL A 34 4.75 14.58 -7.10
N ASP A 35 5.00 15.80 -7.58
CA ASP A 35 4.62 16.20 -8.94
C ASP A 35 5.56 15.56 -9.97
N VAL A 36 4.97 14.88 -10.95
CA VAL A 36 5.70 14.26 -12.06
C VAL A 36 6.49 15.29 -12.88
N GLN A 37 5.94 16.51 -13.05
CA GLN A 37 6.57 17.55 -13.89
C GLN A 37 7.81 18.17 -13.23
N GLY A 38 7.91 18.09 -11.90
CA GLY A 38 9.05 18.60 -11.12
C GLY A 38 10.19 17.58 -10.92
N LEU A 39 10.08 16.37 -11.48
CA LEU A 39 11.06 15.31 -11.24
C LEU A 39 12.37 15.55 -12.02
N ASP A 40 13.45 15.83 -11.30
CA ASP A 40 14.82 15.81 -11.85
C ASP A 40 15.44 14.41 -11.59
N VAL A 41 15.31 13.53 -12.57
CA VAL A 41 15.81 12.14 -12.48
C VAL A 41 17.33 12.11 -12.29
N GLN A 42 18.09 13.06 -12.89
CA GLN A 42 19.54 13.11 -12.75
C GLN A 42 19.96 13.51 -11.32
N ALA A 43 19.30 14.51 -10.75
CA ALA A 43 19.53 14.89 -9.36
C ALA A 43 19.20 13.73 -8.41
N MET A 44 18.11 12.99 -8.66
CA MET A 44 17.72 11.83 -7.85
C MET A 44 18.71 10.68 -7.95
N GLN A 45 19.30 10.44 -9.13
CA GLN A 45 20.39 9.47 -9.30
C GLN A 45 21.63 9.89 -8.52
N GLN A 46 22.01 11.18 -8.58
CA GLN A 46 23.14 11.71 -7.80
C GLN A 46 22.92 11.58 -6.29
N MET A 47 21.68 11.72 -5.82
CA MET A 47 21.30 11.51 -4.42
C MET A 47 21.12 10.02 -4.05
N ASN A 48 21.38 9.10 -4.98
CA ASN A 48 21.19 7.66 -4.79
C ASN A 48 19.75 7.26 -4.38
N LEU A 49 18.76 7.99 -4.86
CA LEU A 49 17.35 7.65 -4.68
C LEU A 49 16.82 6.72 -5.78
N ILE A 50 17.42 6.80 -6.96
CA ILE A 50 17.05 6.04 -8.16
C ILE A 50 18.33 5.47 -8.77
N SER A 51 18.34 4.19 -9.12
CA SER A 51 19.44 3.58 -9.88
C SER A 51 19.38 3.97 -11.38
N ALA A 52 20.51 3.96 -12.06
CA ALA A 52 20.55 4.21 -13.50
C ALA A 52 19.79 3.16 -14.33
N GLU A 53 19.58 1.98 -13.77
CA GLU A 53 18.93 0.83 -14.41
C GLU A 53 17.43 0.75 -14.10
N CYS A 54 16.88 1.73 -13.40
CA CYS A 54 15.48 1.73 -13.01
C CYS A 54 14.55 2.02 -14.21
N LEU A 55 13.58 1.14 -14.44
CA LEU A 55 12.64 1.19 -15.56
C LEU A 55 11.27 1.79 -15.17
N PHE A 56 11.18 2.42 -14.01
CA PHE A 56 9.94 3.07 -13.60
C PHE A 56 9.56 4.19 -14.55
N THR A 57 8.28 4.33 -14.83
CA THR A 57 7.75 5.52 -15.50
C THR A 57 7.85 6.74 -14.59
N PRO A 58 7.81 7.98 -15.11
CA PRO A 58 7.77 9.19 -14.27
C PRO A 58 6.63 9.16 -13.24
N ALA A 59 5.46 8.65 -13.60
CA ALA A 59 4.35 8.49 -12.68
C ALA A 59 4.66 7.48 -11.56
N ALA A 60 5.26 6.34 -11.89
CA ALA A 60 5.66 5.35 -10.90
C ALA A 60 6.76 5.87 -9.96
N PHE A 61 7.68 6.71 -10.45
CA PHE A 61 8.64 7.43 -9.60
C PHE A 61 7.95 8.38 -8.64
N ALA A 62 7.05 9.23 -9.15
CA ALA A 62 6.32 10.18 -8.33
C ALA A 62 5.54 9.48 -7.21
N GLN A 63 4.86 8.39 -7.55
CA GLN A 63 4.15 7.57 -6.59
C GLN A 63 5.10 6.97 -5.55
N ALA A 64 6.21 6.35 -5.99
CA ALA A 64 7.19 5.75 -5.10
C ALA A 64 7.77 6.77 -4.12
N LEU A 65 8.18 7.94 -4.60
CA LEU A 65 8.75 9.00 -3.77
C LEU A 65 7.72 9.59 -2.79
N SER A 66 6.44 9.63 -3.17
CA SER A 66 5.35 10.03 -2.26
C SER A 66 5.25 9.10 -1.06
N HIS A 67 5.30 7.78 -1.29
CA HIS A 67 5.32 6.78 -0.20
C HIS A 67 6.60 6.87 0.63
N VAL A 68 7.77 6.95 -0.01
CA VAL A 68 9.07 7.05 0.68
C VAL A 68 9.14 8.31 1.56
N SER A 69 8.60 9.44 1.09
CA SER A 69 8.51 10.68 1.89
C SER A 69 7.66 10.48 3.15
N LEU A 70 6.50 9.82 3.03
CA LEU A 70 5.66 9.49 4.19
C LEU A 70 6.36 8.53 5.15
N TRP A 71 7.06 7.52 4.63
CA TRP A 71 7.85 6.61 5.48
C TRP A 71 8.97 7.35 6.22
N GLY A 72 9.63 8.32 5.56
CA GLY A 72 10.60 9.19 6.20
C GLY A 72 10.00 9.97 7.38
N ASN A 73 8.80 10.54 7.20
CA ASN A 73 8.06 11.21 8.27
C ASN A 73 7.71 10.27 9.41
N VAL A 74 7.22 9.06 9.10
CA VAL A 74 6.88 8.02 10.10
C VAL A 74 8.13 7.65 10.93
N ALA A 75 9.25 7.38 10.26
CA ALA A 75 10.51 7.05 10.91
C ALA A 75 11.05 8.21 11.76
N GLN A 76 11.01 9.44 11.24
CA GLN A 76 11.50 10.62 11.96
C GLN A 76 10.67 10.95 13.20
N HIS A 77 9.34 10.90 13.09
CA HIS A 77 8.44 11.21 14.21
C HIS A 77 8.18 10.04 15.15
N GLN A 78 8.73 8.87 14.87
CA GLN A 78 8.55 7.65 15.67
C GLN A 78 7.07 7.33 15.95
N THR A 79 6.20 7.64 14.98
CA THR A 79 4.75 7.46 15.11
C THR A 79 4.22 6.73 13.89
N ALA A 80 3.59 5.58 14.11
CA ALA A 80 2.97 4.78 13.05
C ALA A 80 1.89 5.54 12.30
N ALA A 81 1.67 5.19 11.04
CA ALA A 81 0.66 5.81 10.19
C ALA A 81 -0.15 4.79 9.40
N HIS A 82 -1.40 5.13 9.11
CA HIS A 82 -2.19 4.58 8.02
C HIS A 82 -1.91 5.40 6.76
N VAL A 83 -1.73 4.75 5.64
CA VAL A 83 -1.50 5.36 4.33
C VAL A 83 -2.46 4.74 3.32
N PHE A 84 -3.18 5.58 2.59
CA PHE A 84 -4.19 5.15 1.61
C PHE A 84 -3.91 5.77 0.24
N ALA A 85 -4.20 5.02 -0.81
CA ALA A 85 -4.29 5.57 -2.14
C ALA A 85 -5.49 6.53 -2.24
N GLY A 86 -5.40 7.55 -3.09
CA GLY A 86 -6.47 8.55 -3.26
C GLY A 86 -7.78 8.00 -3.84
N ASN A 87 -7.81 6.73 -4.25
CA ASN A 87 -9.00 6.00 -4.68
C ASN A 87 -9.43 4.88 -3.73
N ALA A 88 -8.88 4.82 -2.52
CA ALA A 88 -9.27 3.81 -1.53
C ALA A 88 -10.65 4.13 -0.94
N VAL A 89 -11.46 3.10 -0.74
CA VAL A 89 -12.72 3.14 0.03
C VAL A 89 -12.56 2.25 1.25
N LEU A 90 -12.80 2.81 2.43
CA LEU A 90 -12.65 2.15 3.72
C LEU A 90 -14.01 1.61 4.19
N CYS A 91 -14.01 0.49 4.92
CA CYS A 91 -15.22 -0.07 5.51
C CYS A 91 -15.79 0.84 6.62
N ALA A 92 -17.09 0.72 6.91
CA ALA A 92 -17.79 1.60 7.84
C ALA A 92 -17.17 1.60 9.24
N ASN A 93 -16.73 0.45 9.73
CA ASN A 93 -16.11 0.29 11.04
C ASN A 93 -14.57 0.29 11.03
N PHE A 94 -13.93 0.94 10.02
CA PHE A 94 -12.47 0.91 9.83
C PHE A 94 -11.69 1.27 11.12
N GLU A 95 -12.07 2.32 11.84
CA GLU A 95 -11.39 2.77 13.06
C GLU A 95 -11.35 1.69 14.14
N ALA A 96 -12.50 1.11 14.42
CA ALA A 96 -12.61 0.09 15.45
C ALA A 96 -11.88 -1.20 15.06
N GLU A 97 -12.06 -1.63 13.82
CA GLU A 97 -11.51 -2.90 13.36
C GLU A 97 -9.99 -2.83 13.13
N SER A 98 -9.48 -1.74 12.55
CA SER A 98 -8.03 -1.55 12.42
C SER A 98 -7.33 -1.47 13.77
N THR A 99 -7.94 -0.81 14.76
CA THR A 99 -7.43 -0.78 16.14
C THR A 99 -7.41 -2.17 16.75
N ARG A 100 -8.48 -2.94 16.59
CA ARG A 100 -8.59 -4.32 17.09
C ARG A 100 -7.51 -5.23 16.47
N ILE A 101 -7.33 -5.14 15.15
CA ILE A 101 -6.29 -5.91 14.43
C ILE A 101 -4.90 -5.55 14.96
N LEU A 102 -4.55 -4.26 15.00
CA LEU A 102 -3.23 -3.83 15.48
C LEU A 102 -2.96 -4.27 16.92
N ALA A 103 -3.97 -4.23 17.78
CA ALA A 103 -3.85 -4.71 19.16
C ALA A 103 -3.67 -6.24 19.27
N SER A 104 -4.07 -7.00 18.27
CA SER A 104 -3.91 -8.47 18.22
C SER A 104 -2.55 -8.92 17.67
N LEU A 105 -1.80 -8.02 17.03
CA LEU A 105 -0.49 -8.32 16.46
C LEU A 105 0.63 -8.21 17.50
N PRO A 106 1.78 -8.86 17.25
CA PRO A 106 3.00 -8.60 18.04
C PRO A 106 3.32 -7.09 18.06
N GLN A 107 3.81 -6.57 19.19
CA GLN A 107 4.11 -5.14 19.36
C GLN A 107 5.13 -4.59 18.37
N ASP A 108 5.95 -5.45 17.79
CA ASP A 108 7.01 -5.14 16.84
C ASP A 108 6.62 -5.44 15.38
N TRP A 109 5.32 -5.33 15.06
CA TRP A 109 4.85 -5.38 13.66
C TRP A 109 5.45 -4.24 12.83
N ASP A 110 5.71 -4.51 11.56
CA ASP A 110 6.31 -3.55 10.64
C ASP A 110 5.29 -2.97 9.64
N PHE A 111 4.44 -3.82 9.07
CA PHE A 111 3.52 -3.46 7.99
C PHE A 111 2.21 -4.24 8.10
N VAL A 112 1.08 -3.58 7.86
CA VAL A 112 -0.24 -4.24 7.80
C VAL A 112 -0.99 -3.76 6.57
N LEU A 113 -1.23 -4.67 5.62
CA LEU A 113 -2.03 -4.40 4.43
C LEU A 113 -3.51 -4.40 4.80
N TRP A 114 -4.17 -3.27 4.64
CA TRP A 114 -5.62 -3.15 4.82
C TRP A 114 -6.41 -3.61 3.61
N GLY A 115 -5.83 -3.42 2.42
CA GLY A 115 -6.43 -3.87 1.19
C GLY A 115 -5.55 -3.59 -0.03
N ASN A 116 -5.89 -4.24 -1.12
CA ASN A 116 -5.19 -4.17 -2.40
C ASN A 116 -6.15 -3.82 -3.54
N THR A 117 -5.61 -3.57 -4.72
CA THR A 117 -6.41 -3.39 -5.93
C THR A 117 -7.07 -4.71 -6.30
N PRO A 118 -8.37 -4.72 -6.64
CA PRO A 118 -9.04 -5.93 -7.09
C PRO A 118 -8.31 -6.62 -8.25
N GLY A 119 -8.22 -7.94 -8.19
CA GLY A 119 -7.50 -8.78 -9.15
C GLY A 119 -6.02 -8.99 -8.84
N ALA A 120 -5.42 -8.18 -7.97
CA ALA A 120 -4.03 -8.39 -7.56
C ALA A 120 -3.87 -9.65 -6.70
N THR A 121 -2.79 -10.37 -6.96
CA THR A 121 -2.47 -11.59 -6.20
C THR A 121 -1.98 -11.26 -4.80
N LEU A 122 -2.42 -12.07 -3.85
CA LEU A 122 -2.05 -12.03 -2.45
C LEU A 122 -1.53 -13.40 -2.05
N GLN A 123 -0.35 -13.47 -1.45
CA GLN A 123 0.22 -14.69 -0.90
C GLN A 123 0.35 -14.54 0.62
N LEU A 124 -0.26 -15.47 1.34
CA LEU A 124 -0.35 -15.47 2.81
C LEU A 124 0.20 -16.76 3.37
N ASP A 125 0.91 -16.67 4.49
CA ASP A 125 1.23 -17.84 5.31
C ASP A 125 0.07 -18.11 6.27
N ILE A 126 -0.81 -19.05 5.88
CA ILE A 126 -2.02 -19.37 6.65
C ILE A 126 -1.80 -20.42 7.73
N LEU A 127 -0.74 -21.21 7.60
CA LEU A 127 -0.23 -22.11 8.63
C LEU A 127 1.28 -21.95 8.65
N PRO A 128 1.85 -21.25 9.65
CA PRO A 128 3.24 -20.87 9.68
C PRO A 128 4.17 -22.03 9.34
N ASP A 129 5.04 -21.81 8.36
CA ASP A 129 6.02 -22.77 7.82
C ASP A 129 5.44 -24.06 7.20
N LEU A 130 4.10 -24.15 7.04
CA LEU A 130 3.43 -25.36 6.54
C LEU A 130 2.59 -25.12 5.29
N ALA A 131 1.81 -24.03 5.23
CA ALA A 131 0.89 -23.83 4.11
C ALA A 131 0.77 -22.38 3.70
N LEU A 132 1.10 -22.11 2.46
CA LEU A 132 0.84 -20.83 1.81
C LEU A 132 -0.52 -20.87 1.10
N PHE A 133 -1.23 -19.77 1.21
CA PHE A 133 -2.41 -19.48 0.40
C PHE A 133 -2.04 -18.46 -0.68
N THR A 134 -2.45 -18.70 -1.92
CA THR A 134 -2.33 -17.73 -3.01
C THR A 134 -3.71 -17.49 -3.61
N GLY A 135 -4.13 -16.25 -3.69
CA GLY A 135 -5.43 -15.88 -4.22
C GLY A 135 -5.50 -14.41 -4.58
N ALA A 136 -6.66 -13.96 -5.05
CA ALA A 136 -6.91 -12.56 -5.37
C ALA A 136 -8.32 -12.16 -4.95
N VAL A 137 -8.46 -10.94 -4.42
CA VAL A 137 -9.76 -10.33 -4.20
C VAL A 137 -10.30 -9.90 -5.55
N GLN A 138 -11.42 -10.50 -5.97
CA GLN A 138 -12.03 -10.18 -7.26
C GLN A 138 -12.66 -8.78 -7.26
N PRO A 139 -12.80 -8.14 -8.43
CA PRO A 139 -13.55 -6.90 -8.54
C PRO A 139 -14.97 -7.04 -7.98
N PRO A 140 -15.53 -5.96 -7.42
CA PRO A 140 -16.92 -5.97 -6.96
C PRO A 140 -17.87 -6.39 -8.09
N TYR A 141 -18.74 -7.36 -7.81
CA TYR A 141 -19.79 -7.82 -8.73
C TYR A 141 -21.09 -7.04 -8.56
N SER A 142 -21.18 -6.20 -7.55
CA SER A 142 -22.32 -5.34 -7.27
C SER A 142 -22.30 -4.08 -8.14
N ALA A 143 -23.45 -3.62 -8.61
CA ALA A 143 -23.61 -2.36 -9.32
C ALA A 143 -23.17 -1.12 -8.47
N ARG A 144 -23.15 -1.24 -7.14
CA ARG A 144 -22.64 -0.21 -6.23
C ARG A 144 -21.11 -0.10 -6.24
N GLY A 145 -20.42 -1.14 -6.78
CA GLY A 145 -18.97 -1.20 -6.83
C GLY A 145 -18.31 -1.15 -5.45
N ALA A 146 -17.06 -0.67 -5.40
CA ALA A 146 -16.30 -0.54 -4.16
C ALA A 146 -16.94 0.46 -3.17
N ALA A 147 -17.73 1.43 -3.64
CA ALA A 147 -18.41 2.40 -2.79
C ALA A 147 -19.32 1.76 -1.73
N ALA A 148 -19.85 0.55 -1.99
CA ALA A 148 -20.63 -0.19 -1.01
C ALA A 148 -19.88 -0.50 0.28
N LEU A 149 -18.55 -0.59 0.23
CA LEU A 149 -17.73 -0.91 1.40
C LEU A 149 -17.81 0.16 2.49
N SER A 150 -17.98 1.45 2.11
CA SER A 150 -18.11 2.55 3.09
C SER A 150 -19.35 2.45 4.00
N GLU A 151 -20.29 1.57 3.65
CA GLU A 151 -21.53 1.33 4.41
C GLU A 151 -21.55 -0.06 5.07
N MET A 152 -20.46 -0.84 4.96
CA MET A 152 -20.37 -2.20 5.46
C MET A 152 -19.42 -2.28 6.65
N ASP A 153 -19.88 -2.92 7.72
CA ASP A 153 -18.97 -3.38 8.78
C ASP A 153 -18.25 -4.65 8.32
N VAL A 154 -16.96 -4.66 8.56
CA VAL A 154 -16.09 -5.82 8.24
C VAL A 154 -15.48 -6.34 9.52
N THR A 155 -15.51 -7.66 9.73
CA THR A 155 -14.70 -8.35 10.73
C THR A 155 -13.60 -9.11 10.00
N SER A 156 -12.35 -8.84 10.34
CA SER A 156 -11.20 -9.32 9.61
C SER A 156 -10.23 -10.11 10.50
N LEU A 157 -9.40 -10.92 9.86
CA LEU A 157 -8.25 -11.59 10.47
C LEU A 157 -6.98 -11.11 9.77
N ALA A 158 -5.89 -11.00 10.53
CA ALA A 158 -4.58 -10.70 9.99
C ALA A 158 -3.76 -11.98 9.82
N PHE A 159 -3.21 -12.19 8.62
CA PHE A 159 -2.31 -13.30 8.31
C PHE A 159 -0.94 -12.76 7.92
N PRO A 160 0.17 -13.47 8.20
CA PRO A 160 1.48 -13.08 7.69
C PRO A 160 1.45 -12.94 6.17
N LEU A 161 1.91 -11.77 5.69
CA LEU A 161 1.96 -11.43 4.28
C LEU A 161 3.29 -11.87 3.70
N MET A 162 3.25 -12.72 2.69
CA MET A 162 4.45 -13.20 2.00
C MET A 162 4.73 -12.41 0.73
N SER A 163 3.69 -12.08 -0.05
CA SER A 163 3.84 -11.30 -1.28
C SER A 163 2.51 -10.65 -1.69
N THR A 164 2.60 -9.44 -2.22
CA THR A 164 1.59 -8.79 -3.06
C THR A 164 2.24 -7.69 -3.88
N GLN A 165 1.77 -7.47 -5.09
CA GLN A 165 2.29 -6.43 -5.98
C GLN A 165 1.33 -5.23 -6.11
N SER A 166 0.41 -5.10 -5.17
CA SER A 166 -0.57 -4.02 -5.17
C SER A 166 -0.98 -3.66 -3.75
N VAL A 167 -1.08 -2.37 -3.50
CA VAL A 167 -1.43 -1.81 -2.20
C VAL A 167 -2.37 -0.63 -2.40
N CYS A 168 -3.58 -0.66 -1.83
CA CYS A 168 -4.45 0.51 -1.82
C CYS A 168 -4.57 1.16 -0.43
N GLY A 169 -4.22 0.44 0.62
CA GLY A 169 -4.17 0.96 1.97
C GLY A 169 -3.39 0.05 2.90
N TYR A 170 -2.60 0.65 3.79
CA TYR A 170 -1.77 -0.07 4.76
C TYR A 170 -1.52 0.74 6.03
N ALA A 171 -1.09 0.06 7.10
CA ALA A 171 -0.41 0.69 8.22
C ALA A 171 1.08 0.37 8.17
N ILE A 172 1.89 1.32 8.64
CA ILE A 172 3.34 1.15 8.74
C ILE A 172 3.83 1.66 10.09
N SER A 173 4.67 0.87 10.76
CA SER A 173 5.35 1.28 11.98
C SER A 173 6.63 2.06 11.68
N PRO A 174 7.21 2.79 12.65
CA PRO A 174 8.53 3.42 12.45
C PRO A 174 9.61 2.43 12.05
N SER A 175 9.64 1.24 12.66
CA SER A 175 10.56 0.17 12.28
C SER A 175 10.32 -0.32 10.85
N GLY A 176 9.07 -0.54 10.47
CA GLY A 176 8.69 -0.95 9.12
C GLY A 176 9.07 0.09 8.06
N ALA A 177 8.85 1.37 8.37
CA ALA A 177 9.24 2.48 7.49
C ALA A 177 10.76 2.51 7.26
N ASP A 178 11.56 2.41 8.31
CA ASP A 178 13.03 2.38 8.21
C ASP A 178 13.53 1.15 7.43
N LYS A 179 12.94 -0.03 7.66
CA LYS A 179 13.27 -1.25 6.92
C LYS A 179 12.93 -1.14 5.44
N LEU A 180 11.73 -0.66 5.10
CA LEU A 180 11.31 -0.53 3.69
C LEU A 180 12.09 0.57 2.95
N ILE A 181 12.42 1.69 3.59
CA ILE A 181 13.30 2.71 3.01
C ILE A 181 14.65 2.07 2.63
N LYS A 182 15.28 1.35 3.56
CA LYS A 182 16.58 0.71 3.33
C LYS A 182 16.54 -0.40 2.27
N ALA A 183 15.42 -1.11 2.19
CA ALA A 183 15.26 -2.22 1.27
C ALA A 183 14.88 -1.78 -0.16
N CYS A 184 14.12 -0.69 -0.31
CA CYS A 184 13.62 -0.23 -1.60
C CYS A 184 14.47 0.87 -2.23
N LEU A 185 15.35 1.54 -1.47
CA LEU A 185 16.23 2.57 -2.03
C LEU A 185 17.67 2.07 -2.22
N PRO A 186 18.31 2.45 -3.33
CA PRO A 186 17.78 3.20 -4.47
C PRO A 186 16.69 2.40 -5.22
N LEU A 187 15.67 3.10 -5.74
CA LEU A 187 14.67 2.46 -6.60
C LEU A 187 15.36 1.81 -7.80
N THR A 188 15.09 0.55 -8.03
CA THR A 188 15.73 -0.27 -9.07
C THR A 188 14.73 -1.22 -9.70
N SER A 189 15.03 -1.71 -10.89
CA SER A 189 14.19 -2.70 -11.58
C SER A 189 14.71 -4.14 -11.38
N THR A 190 14.89 -4.50 -10.12
CA THR A 190 15.21 -5.88 -9.73
C THR A 190 14.09 -6.83 -10.21
N THR A 191 14.46 -8.04 -10.62
CA THR A 191 13.49 -9.06 -11.05
C THR A 191 12.60 -9.49 -9.89
N VAL A 192 11.29 -9.33 -10.07
CA VAL A 192 10.25 -9.77 -9.14
C VAL A 192 9.67 -11.09 -9.64
N PRO A 193 9.58 -12.12 -8.80
CA PRO A 193 8.96 -13.39 -9.18
C PRO A 193 7.51 -13.19 -9.65
N ALA A 194 7.08 -13.94 -10.65
CA ALA A 194 5.67 -14.01 -11.00
C ALA A 194 4.87 -14.70 -9.86
N ALA A 195 3.60 -14.35 -9.74
CA ALA A 195 2.70 -15.01 -8.80
C ALA A 195 2.54 -16.52 -9.08
N ASN A 196 2.67 -16.91 -10.35
CA ASN A 196 2.70 -18.30 -10.77
C ASN A 196 4.16 -18.76 -10.87
N PRO A 197 4.62 -19.77 -10.11
CA PRO A 197 6.00 -20.26 -10.14
C PRO A 197 6.47 -20.79 -11.51
N HIS A 198 5.54 -21.10 -12.40
CA HIS A 198 5.85 -21.59 -13.76
C HIS A 198 6.07 -20.44 -14.77
N GLU A 199 5.82 -19.21 -14.37
CA GLU A 199 6.06 -18.01 -15.14
C GLU A 199 7.37 -17.37 -14.68
N GLY A 200 8.18 -16.91 -15.63
CA GLY A 200 9.40 -16.18 -15.32
C GLY A 200 9.08 -14.85 -14.59
N GLY A 201 10.01 -14.38 -13.75
CA GLY A 201 9.91 -13.06 -13.15
C GLY A 201 10.08 -11.93 -14.17
N ALA A 202 9.66 -10.73 -13.82
CA ALA A 202 9.80 -9.51 -14.60
C ALA A 202 10.52 -8.41 -13.80
N PRO A 203 11.22 -7.47 -14.47
CA PRO A 203 11.78 -6.31 -13.78
C PRO A 203 10.68 -5.50 -13.08
N ALA A 204 10.94 -5.08 -11.84
CA ALA A 204 10.05 -4.19 -11.11
C ALA A 204 9.86 -2.87 -11.87
N GLN A 205 8.63 -2.41 -11.94
CA GLN A 205 8.23 -1.14 -12.57
C GLN A 205 7.50 -0.22 -11.59
N THR A 206 7.22 -0.69 -10.38
CA THR A 206 6.55 0.06 -9.33
C THR A 206 7.16 -0.22 -7.95
N LEU A 207 6.90 0.68 -7.01
CA LEU A 207 7.32 0.51 -5.62
C LEU A 207 6.71 -0.74 -4.97
N GLU A 208 5.44 -1.01 -5.24
CA GLU A 208 4.72 -2.16 -4.67
C GLU A 208 5.36 -3.48 -5.10
N GLN A 209 5.85 -3.53 -6.33
CA GLN A 209 6.61 -4.69 -6.82
C GLN A 209 7.95 -4.85 -6.09
N LEU A 210 8.66 -3.75 -5.79
CA LEU A 210 9.86 -3.82 -4.95
C LEU A 210 9.53 -4.24 -3.51
N MET A 211 8.49 -3.65 -2.91
CA MET A 211 8.03 -4.02 -1.57
C MET A 211 7.71 -5.51 -1.46
N SER A 212 7.17 -6.11 -2.53
CA SER A 212 6.79 -7.53 -2.55
C SER A 212 7.96 -8.49 -2.30
N LEU A 213 9.19 -8.07 -2.58
CA LEU A 213 10.41 -8.83 -2.32
C LEU A 213 10.78 -8.88 -0.83
N HIS A 214 10.19 -8.02 -0.01
CA HIS A 214 10.62 -7.78 1.36
C HIS A 214 9.58 -8.18 2.42
N TYR A 215 8.32 -8.42 2.05
CA TYR A 215 7.28 -8.75 3.04
C TYR A 215 7.61 -9.98 3.87
N SER A 216 8.22 -11.02 3.27
CA SER A 216 8.64 -12.23 3.99
C SER A 216 9.84 -12.03 4.92
N THR A 217 10.54 -10.90 4.82
CA THR A 217 11.72 -10.59 5.64
C THR A 217 11.45 -9.60 6.77
N ILE A 218 10.25 -9.03 6.79
CA ILE A 218 9.76 -8.12 7.83
C ILE A 218 8.50 -8.69 8.46
N LYS A 219 8.02 -8.10 9.55
CA LYS A 219 6.77 -8.51 10.19
C LYS A 219 5.58 -7.86 9.49
N ALA A 220 5.28 -8.38 8.29
CA ALA A 220 4.19 -7.93 7.44
C ALA A 220 2.96 -8.82 7.60
N TYR A 221 1.78 -8.20 7.59
CA TYR A 221 0.48 -8.87 7.72
C TYR A 221 -0.49 -8.34 6.67
N ALA A 222 -1.50 -9.13 6.34
CA ALA A 222 -2.61 -8.68 5.49
C ALA A 222 -3.95 -9.09 6.09
N CYS A 223 -4.92 -8.21 5.94
CA CYS A 223 -6.29 -8.40 6.43
C CYS A 223 -7.15 -9.17 5.42
N VAL A 224 -7.83 -10.21 5.89
CA VAL A 224 -8.80 -10.98 5.12
C VAL A 224 -10.05 -11.20 5.99
N PRO A 225 -11.22 -10.70 5.56
CA PRO A 225 -11.50 -9.79 4.42
C PRO A 225 -10.73 -8.46 4.51
N PRO A 226 -10.52 -7.75 3.37
CA PRO A 226 -9.87 -6.45 3.39
C PRO A 226 -10.72 -5.37 4.07
N LEU A 227 -10.07 -4.41 4.73
CA LEU A 227 -10.73 -3.24 5.36
C LEU A 227 -10.84 -2.04 4.42
N CYS A 228 -10.13 -2.06 3.30
CA CYS A 228 -10.29 -1.09 2.23
C CYS A 228 -10.15 -1.75 0.86
N MET A 229 -10.70 -1.12 -0.16
CA MET A 229 -10.60 -1.55 -1.56
C MET A 229 -10.38 -0.33 -2.46
N ALA A 230 -9.63 -0.53 -3.55
CA ALA A 230 -9.51 0.51 -4.57
C ALA A 230 -10.82 0.64 -5.36
N ASP A 231 -11.28 1.88 -5.55
CA ASP A 231 -12.41 2.19 -6.43
C ASP A 231 -11.93 2.22 -7.87
N ALA A 232 -12.26 1.17 -8.63
CA ALA A 232 -11.87 1.04 -10.02
C ALA A 232 -12.51 2.09 -10.95
N ALA A 233 -13.54 2.81 -10.50
CA ALA A 233 -14.13 3.93 -11.23
C ALA A 233 -13.20 5.17 -11.28
N VAL A 234 -12.15 5.18 -10.45
CA VAL A 234 -11.17 6.26 -10.36
C VAL A 234 -9.78 5.64 -10.54
N PRO A 235 -8.97 6.09 -11.50
CA PRO A 235 -7.61 5.59 -11.63
C PRO A 235 -6.81 5.85 -10.35
N ALA A 236 -5.92 4.93 -10.00
CA ALA A 236 -4.84 5.22 -9.06
C ALA A 236 -3.92 6.29 -9.68
N LEU A 237 -3.20 7.04 -8.86
CA LEU A 237 -2.21 8.01 -9.31
C LEU A 237 -1.17 7.38 -10.23
#